data_972342a958ff3295e792870d189bd301
#
_entry.id   972342a958ff3295e792870d189bd301
#
_cell.length_a   1.000
_cell.length_b   1.000
_cell.length_c   1.000
_cell.angle_alpha   90.00
_cell.angle_beta   90.00
_cell.angle_gamma   90.00
#
_symmetry.space_group_name_H-M   'P 1'
#
loop_
_entity.id
_entity.type
_entity.pdbx_description
1 polymer ?
#
loop_
_entity_poly.entity_id
_entity_poly.type
_entity_poly.pdbx_seq_one_letter_code
_entity_poly.pdbx_strand_id
1 'polypeptide(L)'
;LGDVYKRQVMVYSTSYYSGMKLPKNPDPAFYLKKQVKSTILGMAAFVFCIFFDYKYYYKLAPWIYAGAVFSILLILTPLGVEINHARRWINVGFGTIQPAEICKLAVIISVSAYIVMTGKAIDKFRNLIVVAVLTLIPTGMILVITKNLSSAIIVFGIGFVIYFVATKRYWPFALMAVFGAAGIAAFILYIHYYVAVS
;
A
#
# COMPACT_ATOMS: atom_id res chain seq x y z
N LEU A 1 -5.10 -6.17 -23.16
CA LEU A 1 -6.30 -5.46 -23.68
C LEU A 1 -7.60 -6.24 -23.43
N GLY A 2 -7.64 -7.56 -23.64
CA GLY A 2 -8.84 -8.37 -23.41
C GLY A 2 -9.37 -8.34 -21.97
N ASP A 3 -8.49 -8.35 -20.98
CA ASP A 3 -8.90 -8.34 -19.56
C ASP A 3 -9.43 -6.97 -19.10
N VAL A 4 -8.89 -5.88 -19.66
CA VAL A 4 -9.41 -4.53 -19.41
C VAL A 4 -10.83 -4.41 -19.98
N TYR A 5 -11.06 -4.92 -21.19
CA TYR A 5 -12.37 -4.89 -21.83
C TYR A 5 -13.41 -5.73 -21.06
N LYS A 6 -13.05 -6.96 -20.68
CA LYS A 6 -13.90 -7.82 -19.83
C LYS A 6 -14.26 -7.13 -18.52
N ARG A 7 -13.29 -6.50 -17.85
CA ARG A 7 -13.51 -5.78 -16.59
C ARG A 7 -14.47 -4.60 -16.77
N GLN A 8 -14.38 -3.85 -17.86
CA GLN A 8 -15.31 -2.74 -18.15
C GLN A 8 -16.75 -3.22 -18.38
N VAL A 9 -16.93 -4.30 -19.14
CA VAL A 9 -18.23 -4.92 -19.36
C VAL A 9 -18.83 -5.46 -18.06
N MET A 10 -18.01 -6.10 -17.21
CA MET A 10 -18.43 -6.62 -15.91
C MET A 10 -18.82 -5.48 -14.96
N VAL A 11 -18.06 -4.38 -14.92
CA VAL A 11 -18.41 -3.20 -14.11
C VAL A 11 -19.74 -2.61 -14.55
N TYR A 12 -20.00 -2.50 -15.85
CA TYR A 12 -21.30 -2.03 -16.34
C TYR A 12 -22.44 -2.95 -15.90
N SER A 13 -22.31 -4.25 -16.14
CA SER A 13 -23.34 -5.24 -15.81
C SER A 13 -23.65 -5.30 -14.31
N THR A 14 -22.62 -5.35 -13.47
CA THR A 14 -22.80 -5.48 -12.00
C THR A 14 -23.23 -4.20 -11.32
N SER A 15 -22.88 -3.03 -11.89
CA SER A 15 -23.17 -1.72 -11.27
C SER A 15 -24.39 -1.02 -11.84
N TYR A 16 -25.06 -1.61 -12.82
CA TYR A 16 -26.23 -1.03 -13.48
C TYR A 16 -27.31 -0.59 -12.47
N TYR A 17 -27.73 -1.49 -11.62
CA TYR A 17 -28.74 -1.20 -10.59
C TYR A 17 -28.25 -0.20 -9.53
N SER A 18 -26.98 -0.25 -9.18
CA SER A 18 -26.38 0.70 -8.24
C SER A 18 -26.30 2.12 -8.82
N GLY A 19 -26.03 2.23 -10.13
CA GLY A 19 -26.04 3.50 -10.84
C GLY A 19 -27.43 4.13 -10.93
N MET A 20 -28.47 3.31 -11.13
CA MET A 20 -29.87 3.76 -11.19
C MET A 20 -30.41 4.20 -9.83
N LYS A 21 -29.84 3.75 -8.71
CA LYS A 21 -30.23 4.15 -7.35
C LYS A 21 -29.55 5.40 -6.83
N LEU A 22 -28.75 6.10 -7.64
CA LEU A 22 -28.08 7.33 -7.22
C LEU A 22 -29.10 8.46 -6.98
N PRO A 23 -29.07 9.12 -5.77
CA PRO A 23 -30.12 10.03 -5.38
C PRO A 23 -30.15 11.37 -6.14
N LYS A 24 -29.03 11.79 -6.78
CA LYS A 24 -28.95 13.07 -7.49
C LYS A 24 -29.04 12.97 -9.02
N ASN A 25 -28.51 11.89 -9.61
CA ASN A 25 -28.56 11.63 -11.06
C ASN A 25 -28.50 10.11 -11.29
N PRO A 26 -29.63 9.46 -11.54
CA PRO A 26 -29.63 8.05 -11.92
C PRO A 26 -28.93 7.89 -13.28
N ASP A 27 -27.74 7.32 -13.28
CA ASP A 27 -26.97 7.05 -14.50
C ASP A 27 -26.43 5.61 -14.43
N PRO A 28 -26.96 4.70 -15.24
CA PRO A 28 -26.53 3.30 -15.26
C PRO A 28 -25.05 3.16 -15.67
N ALA A 29 -24.52 4.14 -16.39
CA ALA A 29 -23.13 4.15 -16.84
C ALA A 29 -22.18 4.91 -15.87
N PHE A 30 -22.65 5.42 -14.72
CA PHE A 30 -21.85 6.21 -13.80
C PHE A 30 -20.53 5.52 -13.41
N TYR A 31 -20.63 4.27 -12.95
CA TYR A 31 -19.45 3.51 -12.52
C TYR A 31 -18.53 3.15 -13.70
N LEU A 32 -19.11 2.87 -14.87
CA LEU A 32 -18.34 2.62 -16.10
C LEU A 32 -17.56 3.88 -16.51
N LYS A 33 -18.20 5.05 -16.54
CA LYS A 33 -17.53 6.34 -16.85
C LYS A 33 -16.39 6.63 -15.87
N LYS A 34 -16.61 6.37 -14.57
CA LYS A 34 -15.58 6.53 -13.54
C LYS A 34 -14.41 5.57 -13.78
N GLN A 35 -14.69 4.31 -14.11
CA GLN A 35 -13.67 3.30 -14.40
C GLN A 35 -12.85 3.67 -15.65
N VAL A 36 -13.50 4.09 -16.73
CA VAL A 36 -12.82 4.52 -17.97
C VAL A 36 -11.89 5.69 -17.72
N LYS A 37 -12.34 6.72 -16.98
CA LYS A 37 -11.48 7.85 -16.59
C LYS A 37 -10.26 7.40 -15.81
N SER A 38 -10.43 6.52 -14.82
CA SER A 38 -9.32 5.98 -14.03
C SER A 38 -8.36 5.14 -14.88
N THR A 39 -8.89 4.38 -15.84
CA THR A 39 -8.07 3.58 -16.76
C THR A 39 -7.22 4.47 -17.68
N ILE A 40 -7.81 5.54 -18.23
CA ILE A 40 -7.09 6.49 -19.08
C ILE A 40 -5.98 7.18 -18.28
N LEU A 41 -6.28 7.62 -17.05
CA LEU A 41 -5.29 8.24 -16.17
C LEU A 41 -4.17 7.27 -15.81
N GLY A 42 -4.50 6.02 -15.48
CA GLY A 42 -3.52 4.97 -15.19
C GLY A 42 -2.64 4.65 -16.40
N MET A 43 -3.21 4.60 -17.61
CA MET A 43 -2.47 4.38 -18.84
C MET A 43 -1.53 5.55 -19.15
N ALA A 44 -1.97 6.80 -18.96
CA ALA A 44 -1.14 7.97 -19.12
C ALA A 44 0.04 7.97 -18.12
N ALA A 45 -0.21 7.64 -16.86
CA ALA A 45 0.83 7.49 -15.85
C ALA A 45 1.82 6.37 -16.19
N PHE A 46 1.34 5.23 -16.69
CA PHE A 46 2.17 4.12 -17.14
C PHE A 46 3.11 4.54 -18.28
N VAL A 47 2.57 5.20 -19.31
CA VAL A 47 3.37 5.71 -20.43
C VAL A 47 4.40 6.74 -19.94
N PHE A 48 4.02 7.65 -19.05
CA PHE A 48 4.94 8.60 -18.43
C PHE A 48 6.10 7.88 -17.73
N CYS A 49 5.80 6.84 -16.93
CA CYS A 49 6.83 6.07 -16.22
C CYS A 49 7.80 5.34 -17.14
N ILE A 50 7.38 4.91 -18.36
CA ILE A 50 8.25 4.27 -19.33
C ILE A 50 9.35 5.24 -19.82
N PHE A 51 8.99 6.50 -20.06
CA PHE A 51 9.94 7.51 -20.54
C PHE A 51 10.76 8.16 -19.42
N PHE A 52 10.41 7.92 -18.17
CA PHE A 52 11.10 8.49 -17.02
C PHE A 52 12.30 7.63 -16.64
N ASP A 53 13.52 8.17 -16.77
CA ASP A 53 14.75 7.42 -16.44
C ASP A 53 14.79 7.05 -14.95
N TYR A 54 15.03 5.77 -14.66
CA TYR A 54 15.09 5.23 -13.29
C TYR A 54 16.12 5.92 -12.39
N LYS A 55 17.15 6.59 -12.97
CA LYS A 55 18.13 7.37 -12.20
C LYS A 55 17.52 8.54 -11.44
N TYR A 56 16.40 9.10 -11.93
CA TYR A 56 15.69 10.15 -11.22
C TYR A 56 14.95 9.62 -9.99
N TYR A 57 14.37 8.43 -10.08
CA TYR A 57 13.72 7.80 -8.93
C TYR A 57 14.67 7.63 -7.75
N TYR A 58 15.93 7.30 -8.02
CA TYR A 58 16.96 7.19 -7.00
C TYR A 58 17.20 8.51 -6.25
N LYS A 59 17.31 9.63 -7.00
CA LYS A 59 17.51 10.96 -6.41
C LYS A 59 16.26 11.47 -5.68
N LEU A 60 15.08 11.14 -6.19
CA LEU A 60 13.80 11.54 -5.63
C LEU A 60 13.31 10.66 -4.47
N ALA A 61 13.91 9.49 -4.27
CA ALA A 61 13.46 8.50 -3.27
C ALA A 61 13.18 9.10 -1.88
N PRO A 62 14.04 9.94 -1.26
CA PRO A 62 13.75 10.51 0.04
C PRO A 62 12.56 11.47 0.03
N TRP A 63 12.37 12.21 -1.04
CA TRP A 63 11.23 13.13 -1.19
C TRP A 63 9.93 12.38 -1.43
N ILE A 64 9.96 11.33 -2.26
CA ILE A 64 8.82 10.45 -2.51
C ILE A 64 8.39 9.79 -1.19
N TYR A 65 9.36 9.31 -0.40
CA TYR A 65 9.09 8.71 0.90
C TYR A 65 8.49 9.70 1.89
N ALA A 66 9.09 10.88 2.03
CA ALA A 66 8.58 11.92 2.91
C ALA A 66 7.16 12.36 2.52
N GLY A 67 6.90 12.55 1.23
CA GLY A 67 5.58 12.87 0.70
C GLY A 67 4.55 11.78 0.97
N ALA A 68 4.92 10.51 0.84
CA ALA A 68 4.05 9.39 1.13
C ALA A 68 3.69 9.30 2.63
N VAL A 69 4.68 9.43 3.50
CA VAL A 69 4.46 9.46 4.97
C VAL A 69 3.60 10.65 5.35
N PHE A 70 3.88 11.82 4.78
CA PHE A 70 3.07 13.02 5.02
C PHE A 70 1.63 12.84 4.54
N SER A 71 1.41 12.15 3.42
CA SER A 71 0.06 11.87 2.92
C SER A 71 -0.80 11.05 3.89
N ILE A 72 -0.20 10.16 4.69
CA ILE A 72 -0.94 9.44 5.74
C ILE A 72 -1.40 10.40 6.83
N LEU A 73 -0.57 11.37 7.21
CA LEU A 73 -0.93 12.38 8.22
C LEU A 73 -2.08 13.27 7.75
N LEU A 74 -2.18 13.54 6.44
CA LEU A 74 -3.30 14.32 5.88
C LEU A 74 -4.67 13.66 6.10
N ILE A 75 -4.74 12.35 6.34
CA ILE A 75 -6.00 11.67 6.69
C ILE A 75 -6.58 12.21 8.01
N LEU A 76 -5.73 12.65 8.93
CA LEU A 76 -6.16 13.22 10.22
C LEU A 76 -6.77 14.61 10.07
N THR A 77 -6.52 15.30 8.95
CA THR A 77 -7.06 16.62 8.64
C THR A 77 -8.50 16.53 8.10
N PRO A 78 -9.22 17.65 7.92
CA PRO A 78 -10.55 17.67 7.31
C PRO A 78 -10.61 17.12 5.87
N LEU A 79 -9.45 16.96 5.20
CA LEU A 79 -9.36 16.34 3.86
C LEU A 79 -9.61 14.82 3.89
N GLY A 80 -9.49 14.20 5.06
CA GLY A 80 -9.75 12.76 5.21
C GLY A 80 -11.23 12.44 5.11
N VAL A 81 -11.59 11.55 4.18
CA VAL A 81 -12.97 11.10 3.94
C VAL A 81 -13.18 9.74 4.58
N GLU A 82 -14.29 9.62 5.27
CA GLU A 82 -14.78 8.36 5.81
C GLU A 82 -15.68 7.66 4.79
N ILE A 83 -15.32 6.45 4.40
CA ILE A 83 -16.10 5.59 3.50
C ILE A 83 -16.26 4.25 4.19
N ASN A 84 -17.50 3.76 4.34
CA ASN A 84 -17.83 2.51 5.01
C ASN A 84 -17.24 2.42 6.44
N HIS A 85 -17.45 3.46 7.25
CA HIS A 85 -16.96 3.56 8.62
C HIS A 85 -15.43 3.46 8.77
N ALA A 86 -14.68 3.72 7.69
CA ALA A 86 -13.23 3.72 7.71
C ALA A 86 -12.66 4.98 7.06
N ARG A 87 -11.85 5.72 7.82
CA ARG A 87 -11.19 6.94 7.38
C ARG A 87 -9.84 6.59 6.75
N ARG A 88 -9.86 6.31 5.42
CA ARG A 88 -8.69 5.76 4.68
C ARG A 88 -8.39 6.52 3.40
N TRP A 89 -9.20 7.50 3.04
CA TRP A 89 -9.16 8.20 1.77
C TRP A 89 -8.96 9.69 1.98
N ILE A 90 -8.29 10.35 1.03
CA ILE A 90 -8.16 11.80 0.97
C ILE A 90 -8.94 12.29 -0.23
N ASN A 91 -9.74 13.35 -0.05
CA ASN A 91 -10.41 14.02 -1.15
C ASN A 91 -9.46 15.05 -1.77
N VAL A 92 -9.16 14.87 -3.06
CA VAL A 92 -8.31 15.78 -3.84
C VAL A 92 -9.10 16.63 -4.83
N GLY A 93 -10.42 16.77 -4.62
CA GLY A 93 -11.33 17.60 -5.44
C GLY A 93 -11.86 16.87 -6.67
N PHE A 94 -11.03 16.26 -7.49
CA PHE A 94 -11.43 15.47 -8.67
C PHE A 94 -11.60 13.98 -8.37
N GLY A 95 -11.34 13.54 -7.14
CA GLY A 95 -11.49 12.15 -6.72
C GLY A 95 -10.93 11.90 -5.32
N THR A 96 -10.95 10.63 -4.92
CA THR A 96 -10.37 10.19 -3.66
C THR A 96 -9.13 9.36 -3.91
N ILE A 97 -8.06 9.62 -3.14
CA ILE A 97 -6.80 8.88 -3.20
C ILE A 97 -6.59 8.20 -1.86
N GLN A 98 -6.10 6.97 -1.89
CA GLN A 98 -5.74 6.23 -0.68
C GLN A 98 -4.24 6.36 -0.42
N PRO A 99 -3.78 7.01 0.65
CA PRO A 99 -2.36 7.18 0.97
C PRO A 99 -1.58 5.87 1.10
N ALA A 100 -2.23 4.81 1.57
CA ALA A 100 -1.60 3.49 1.66
C ALA A 100 -1.11 2.96 0.30
N GLU A 101 -1.80 3.30 -0.81
CA GLU A 101 -1.35 2.92 -2.17
C GLU A 101 -0.08 3.68 -2.57
N ILE A 102 -0.01 4.98 -2.24
CA ILE A 102 1.18 5.80 -2.46
C ILE A 102 2.36 5.27 -1.64
N CYS A 103 2.12 4.86 -0.39
CA CYS A 103 3.15 4.31 0.49
C CYS A 103 3.74 3.00 -0.03
N LYS A 104 2.97 2.13 -0.66
CA LYS A 104 3.49 0.91 -1.30
C LYS A 104 4.57 1.25 -2.33
N LEU A 105 4.28 2.19 -3.23
CA LEU A 105 5.23 2.64 -4.25
C LEU A 105 6.44 3.34 -3.62
N ALA A 106 6.22 4.19 -2.63
CA ALA A 106 7.29 4.90 -1.94
C ALA A 106 8.26 3.97 -1.22
N VAL A 107 7.77 2.92 -0.56
CA VAL A 107 8.60 1.91 0.10
C VAL A 107 9.40 1.12 -0.94
N ILE A 108 8.79 0.70 -2.06
CA ILE A 108 9.51 0.02 -3.14
C ILE A 108 10.69 0.88 -3.61
N ILE A 109 10.43 2.14 -3.96
CA ILE A 109 11.45 3.05 -4.51
C ILE A 109 12.53 3.34 -3.47
N SER A 110 12.15 3.64 -2.23
CA SER A 110 13.10 4.10 -1.20
C SER A 110 13.97 2.97 -0.67
N VAL A 111 13.39 1.78 -0.44
CA VAL A 111 14.16 0.62 0.00
C VAL A 111 15.09 0.15 -1.10
N SER A 112 14.63 0.10 -2.37
CA SER A 112 15.47 -0.26 -3.50
C SER A 112 16.61 0.74 -3.71
N ALA A 113 16.33 2.04 -3.64
CA ALA A 113 17.34 3.08 -3.73
C ALA A 113 18.40 2.95 -2.61
N TYR A 114 17.96 2.72 -1.37
CA TYR A 114 18.86 2.52 -0.24
C TYR A 114 19.76 1.29 -0.41
N ILE A 115 19.22 0.17 -0.91
CA ILE A 115 19.99 -1.05 -1.20
C ILE A 115 21.06 -0.78 -2.26
N VAL A 116 20.71 -0.09 -3.35
CA VAL A 116 21.65 0.28 -4.41
C VAL A 116 22.77 1.17 -3.87
N MET A 117 22.45 2.17 -3.01
CA MET A 117 23.43 3.03 -2.35
C MET A 117 24.40 2.26 -1.48
N THR A 118 23.88 1.28 -0.75
CA THR A 118 24.63 0.54 0.26
C THR A 118 25.47 -0.58 -0.36
N GLY A 119 25.03 -1.13 -1.49
CA GLY A 119 25.70 -2.20 -2.21
C GLY A 119 26.05 -3.39 -1.31
N LYS A 120 27.29 -3.87 -1.36
CA LYS A 120 27.76 -5.02 -0.56
C LYS A 120 27.69 -4.83 0.96
N ALA A 121 27.56 -3.58 1.42
CA ALA A 121 27.45 -3.30 2.87
C ALA A 121 26.05 -3.54 3.43
N ILE A 122 25.08 -3.93 2.60
CA ILE A 122 23.68 -4.19 3.02
C ILE A 122 23.59 -5.24 4.16
N ASP A 123 24.53 -6.17 4.20
CA ASP A 123 24.59 -7.24 5.21
C ASP A 123 24.99 -6.75 6.62
N LYS A 124 25.40 -5.49 6.78
CA LYS A 124 25.69 -4.92 8.11
C LYS A 124 24.39 -4.70 8.89
N PHE A 125 24.42 -5.01 10.19
CA PHE A 125 23.28 -4.87 11.09
C PHE A 125 22.65 -3.46 11.09
N ARG A 126 23.48 -2.42 10.96
CA ARG A 126 23.01 -1.03 10.86
C ARG A 126 22.09 -0.81 9.67
N ASN A 127 22.38 -1.43 8.52
CA ASN A 127 21.60 -1.28 7.30
C ASN A 127 20.29 -2.06 7.35
N LEU A 128 20.27 -3.19 8.06
CA LEU A 128 19.03 -3.89 8.40
C LEU A 128 18.09 -2.96 9.20
N ILE A 129 18.63 -2.26 10.22
CA ILE A 129 17.84 -1.31 11.01
C ILE A 129 17.25 -0.20 10.12
N VAL A 130 18.05 0.37 9.23
CA VAL A 130 17.56 1.44 8.32
C VAL A 130 16.44 0.94 7.43
N VAL A 131 16.59 -0.23 6.81
CA VAL A 131 15.53 -0.82 5.98
C VAL A 131 14.28 -1.15 6.82
N ALA A 132 14.48 -1.67 8.03
CA ALA A 132 13.37 -1.92 8.95
C ALA A 132 12.64 -0.61 9.31
N VAL A 133 13.34 0.46 9.61
CA VAL A 133 12.74 1.78 9.92
C VAL A 133 11.98 2.32 8.70
N LEU A 134 12.58 2.28 7.50
CA LEU A 134 11.93 2.72 6.26
C LEU A 134 10.64 1.94 5.96
N THR A 135 10.55 0.70 6.40
CA THR A 135 9.38 -0.15 6.17
C THR A 135 8.37 -0.03 7.32
N LEU A 136 8.83 -0.07 8.57
CA LEU A 136 7.95 -0.13 9.74
C LEU A 136 7.25 1.20 10.04
N ILE A 137 7.87 2.35 9.73
CA ILE A 137 7.22 3.66 9.94
C ILE A 137 5.91 3.75 9.15
N PRO A 138 5.90 3.61 7.81
CA PRO A 138 4.65 3.70 7.06
C PRO A 138 3.69 2.55 7.39
N THR A 139 4.20 1.34 7.67
CA THR A 139 3.38 0.19 8.10
C THR A 139 2.63 0.50 9.40
N GLY A 140 3.33 1.00 10.42
CA GLY A 140 2.75 1.35 11.71
C GLY A 140 1.75 2.49 11.60
N MET A 141 2.06 3.52 10.82
CA MET A 141 1.14 4.64 10.57
C MET A 141 -0.14 4.18 9.85
N ILE A 142 -0.03 3.32 8.84
CA ILE A 142 -1.19 2.75 8.15
C ILE A 142 -2.03 1.94 9.15
N LEU A 143 -1.40 1.11 9.97
CA LEU A 143 -2.11 0.27 10.94
C LEU A 143 -2.86 1.12 11.99
N VAL A 144 -2.18 2.12 12.57
CA VAL A 144 -2.72 2.92 13.69
C VAL A 144 -3.71 3.98 13.18
N ILE A 145 -3.35 4.73 12.13
CA ILE A 145 -4.15 5.87 11.67
C ILE A 145 -5.32 5.41 10.80
N THR A 146 -5.08 4.51 9.85
CA THR A 146 -6.12 4.09 8.89
C THR A 146 -6.85 2.82 9.31
N LYS A 147 -6.38 2.14 10.37
CA LYS A 147 -6.90 0.84 10.85
C LYS A 147 -7.04 -0.17 9.71
N ASN A 148 -6.07 -0.17 8.78
CA ASN A 148 -6.08 -1.01 7.59
C ASN A 148 -4.97 -2.07 7.69
N LEU A 149 -5.31 -3.19 8.34
CA LEU A 149 -4.38 -4.30 8.53
C LEU A 149 -3.87 -4.87 7.21
N SER A 150 -4.75 -5.05 6.22
CA SER A 150 -4.37 -5.62 4.92
C SER A 150 -3.29 -4.79 4.21
N SER A 151 -3.48 -3.47 4.15
CA SER A 151 -2.48 -2.59 3.53
C SER A 151 -1.18 -2.53 4.34
N ALA A 152 -1.26 -2.57 5.66
CA ALA A 152 -0.08 -2.61 6.53
C ALA A 152 0.74 -3.88 6.29
N ILE A 153 0.10 -5.05 6.22
CA ILE A 153 0.77 -6.33 5.91
C ILE A 153 1.43 -6.28 4.53
N ILE A 154 0.77 -5.70 3.52
CA ILE A 154 1.34 -5.58 2.17
C ILE A 154 2.58 -4.68 2.17
N VAL A 155 2.52 -3.50 2.81
CA VAL A 155 3.66 -2.57 2.88
C VAL A 155 4.84 -3.21 3.61
N PHE A 156 4.58 -3.89 4.73
CA PHE A 156 5.58 -4.65 5.45
C PHE A 156 6.19 -5.76 4.58
N GLY A 157 5.35 -6.55 3.92
CA GLY A 157 5.76 -7.63 3.03
C GLY A 157 6.63 -7.14 1.87
N ILE A 158 6.32 -5.99 1.28
CA ILE A 158 7.13 -5.37 0.24
C ILE A 158 8.56 -5.12 0.73
N GLY A 159 8.72 -4.39 1.84
CA GLY A 159 10.05 -4.10 2.38
C GLY A 159 10.82 -5.35 2.80
N PHE A 160 10.11 -6.31 3.40
CA PHE A 160 10.65 -7.62 3.76
C PHE A 160 11.20 -8.38 2.55
N VAL A 161 10.41 -8.52 1.49
CA VAL A 161 10.81 -9.27 0.28
C VAL A 161 11.97 -8.58 -0.43
N ILE A 162 11.94 -7.26 -0.58
CA ILE A 162 13.03 -6.52 -1.23
C ILE A 162 14.34 -6.71 -0.45
N TYR A 163 14.30 -6.61 0.87
CA TYR A 163 15.49 -6.84 1.70
C TYR A 163 15.94 -8.29 1.66
N PHE A 164 15.01 -9.25 1.69
CA PHE A 164 15.32 -10.68 1.59
C PHE A 164 16.09 -11.04 0.34
N VAL A 165 15.69 -10.49 -0.81
CA VAL A 165 16.37 -10.71 -2.10
C VAL A 165 17.74 -10.03 -2.14
N ALA A 166 17.90 -8.91 -1.46
CA ALA A 166 19.12 -8.11 -1.50
C ALA A 166 20.23 -8.60 -0.57
N THR A 167 19.89 -9.27 0.55
CA THR A 167 20.86 -9.71 1.55
C THR A 167 21.30 -11.15 1.35
N LYS A 168 22.54 -11.45 1.75
CA LYS A 168 23.05 -12.82 1.84
C LYS A 168 22.88 -13.43 3.23
N ARG A 169 22.44 -12.65 4.21
CA ARG A 169 22.27 -13.09 5.60
C ARG A 169 20.81 -13.41 5.88
N TYR A 170 20.50 -14.67 6.04
CA TYR A 170 19.11 -15.13 6.26
C TYR A 170 18.71 -15.27 7.73
N TRP A 171 19.64 -15.10 8.67
CA TRP A 171 19.35 -15.23 10.09
C TRP A 171 18.26 -14.28 10.62
N PRO A 172 18.14 -12.99 10.17
CA PRO A 172 17.07 -12.12 10.65
C PRO A 172 15.69 -12.63 10.26
N PHE A 173 15.59 -13.26 9.08
CA PHE A 173 14.33 -13.84 8.59
C PHE A 173 13.97 -15.11 9.36
N ALA A 174 14.97 -15.94 9.72
CA ALA A 174 14.75 -17.09 10.58
C ALA A 174 14.21 -16.66 11.95
N LEU A 175 14.80 -15.63 12.56
CA LEU A 175 14.27 -15.06 13.81
C LEU A 175 12.84 -14.53 13.65
N MET A 176 12.56 -13.77 12.59
CA MET A 176 11.21 -13.28 12.35
C MET A 176 10.19 -14.40 12.15
N ALA A 177 10.58 -15.48 11.45
CA ALA A 177 9.73 -16.66 11.30
C ALA A 177 9.44 -17.34 12.64
N VAL A 178 10.46 -17.50 13.49
CA VAL A 178 10.31 -18.10 14.84
C VAL A 178 9.42 -17.22 15.72
N PHE A 179 9.67 -15.90 15.78
CA PHE A 179 8.82 -14.99 16.57
C PHE A 179 7.40 -14.90 16.02
N GLY A 180 7.23 -14.91 14.69
CA GLY A 180 5.91 -14.93 14.05
C GLY A 180 5.15 -16.22 14.38
N ALA A 181 5.78 -17.37 14.28
CA ALA A 181 5.20 -18.65 14.66
C ALA A 181 4.85 -18.72 16.15
N ALA A 182 5.74 -18.24 17.02
CA ALA A 182 5.49 -18.16 18.46
C ALA A 182 4.32 -17.22 18.78
N GLY A 183 4.22 -16.08 18.10
CA GLY A 183 3.10 -15.14 18.25
C GLY A 183 1.77 -15.74 17.81
N ILE A 184 1.74 -16.45 16.68
CA ILE A 184 0.54 -17.18 16.21
C ILE A 184 0.16 -18.28 17.20
N ALA A 185 1.13 -19.08 17.68
CA ALA A 185 0.88 -20.12 18.67
C ALA A 185 0.32 -19.54 19.97
N ALA A 186 0.91 -18.47 20.48
CA ALA A 186 0.41 -17.76 21.67
C ALA A 186 -1.01 -17.22 21.48
N PHE A 187 -1.33 -16.67 20.29
CA PHE A 187 -2.66 -16.19 19.97
C PHE A 187 -3.69 -17.32 19.90
N ILE A 188 -3.34 -18.44 19.30
CA ILE A 188 -4.19 -19.65 19.26
C ILE A 188 -4.44 -20.17 20.67
N LEU A 189 -3.39 -20.28 21.50
CA LEU A 189 -3.52 -20.70 22.90
C LEU A 189 -4.40 -19.74 23.71
N TYR A 190 -4.25 -18.42 23.49
CA TYR A 190 -5.10 -17.40 24.14
C TYR A 190 -6.57 -17.58 23.77
N ILE A 191 -6.88 -17.76 22.48
CA ILE A 191 -8.26 -17.99 22.03
C ILE A 191 -8.80 -19.30 22.62
N HIS A 192 -8.01 -20.38 22.58
CA HIS A 192 -8.44 -21.67 23.13
C HIS A 192 -8.73 -21.56 24.62
N TYR A 193 -7.88 -20.85 25.37
CA TYR A 193 -8.10 -20.62 26.80
C TYR A 193 -9.36 -19.80 27.04
N TYR A 194 -9.57 -18.72 26.26
CA TYR A 194 -10.74 -17.86 26.42
C TYR A 194 -12.06 -18.58 26.11
N VAL A 195 -12.07 -19.40 25.04
CA VAL A 195 -13.24 -20.20 24.65
C VAL A 195 -13.49 -21.35 25.63
N ALA A 196 -12.44 -21.89 26.28
CA ALA A 196 -12.59 -22.97 27.26
C ALA A 196 -13.08 -22.48 28.65
N VAL A 197 -12.92 -21.16 28.93
CA VAL A 197 -13.30 -20.55 30.23
C VAL A 197 -14.66 -19.82 30.17
N SER A 198 -15.15 -19.52 28.93
CA SER A 198 -16.47 -18.91 28.70
C SER A 198 -17.57 -19.97 28.48
#